data_df98476a3b4c9c426cb0c0d4730f4cca
#
_entry.id   df98476a3b4c9c426cb0c0d4730f4cca
#
_cell.length_a   1.000
_cell.length_b   1.000
_cell.length_c   1.000
_cell.angle_alpha   90.00
_cell.angle_beta   90.00
_cell.angle_gamma   90.00
#
_symmetry.space_group_name_H-M   'P 1'
#
loop_
_entity.id
_entity.type
_entity.pdbx_description
1 polymer ?
#
loop_
_entity_poly.entity_id
_entity_poly.type
_entity_poly.pdbx_seq_one_letter_code
_entity_poly.pdbx_strand_id
1 'polypeptide(L)'
;MSAFYYHDKFSDTMGVVFKEVIDRLRVRKPDAEILDIPAGAGRLSDKLREQGFRVVCADINDSRDDYVFADMNKKLPFADAQFDVVVSMEGIEHIVNYQSFITELSRITRRGGIIILTTPNISCFYSRLMFVFTGNFFQFWPAQGFINVNREEIFDFGHITPLIWQKIYFHFAHHGLTLVAMRGNKIKRKILFPLYIPFLIIGLPWIAYRLRYTRKGVKNLLTQTDYYQTIEKFSYSLSAMFSRNIVMVFEKRT
;
A
#
# COMPACT_ATOMS: atom_id res chain seq x y z
N MET A 1 -21.37 -20.35 -1.82
CA MET A 1 -20.69 -19.48 -2.81
C MET A 1 -20.09 -18.33 -2.04
N SER A 2 -18.77 -18.17 -2.04
CA SER A 2 -18.12 -17.10 -1.29
C SER A 2 -18.58 -15.75 -1.83
N ALA A 3 -19.03 -14.86 -0.96
CA ALA A 3 -19.49 -13.52 -1.29
C ALA A 3 -18.35 -12.56 -1.69
N PHE A 4 -17.11 -13.05 -1.69
CA PHE A 4 -15.95 -12.25 -2.00
C PHE A 4 -15.79 -12.10 -3.53
N TYR A 5 -15.94 -10.88 -4.03
CA TYR A 5 -15.75 -10.55 -5.44
C TYR A 5 -14.25 -10.35 -5.72
N TYR A 6 -13.52 -11.44 -5.98
CA TYR A 6 -12.12 -11.34 -6.40
C TYR A 6 -12.01 -11.23 -7.92
N HIS A 7 -11.20 -10.27 -8.38
CA HIS A 7 -10.91 -10.15 -9.80
C HIS A 7 -10.18 -11.39 -10.32
N ASP A 8 -10.82 -12.10 -11.26
CA ASP A 8 -10.29 -13.33 -11.86
C ASP A 8 -9.01 -13.17 -12.70
N LYS A 9 -8.50 -11.98 -12.86
CA LYS A 9 -7.33 -11.71 -13.71
C LYS A 9 -6.17 -11.15 -12.90
N PHE A 10 -4.96 -11.59 -13.25
CA PHE A 10 -3.73 -10.99 -12.73
C PHE A 10 -3.70 -9.50 -13.10
N SER A 11 -3.84 -8.63 -12.10
CA SER A 11 -3.98 -7.19 -12.34
C SER A 11 -2.64 -6.52 -12.65
N ASP A 12 -2.69 -5.34 -13.28
CA ASP A 12 -1.47 -4.55 -13.52
C ASP A 12 -0.73 -4.23 -12.21
N THR A 13 -1.46 -4.01 -11.11
CA THR A 13 -0.89 -3.76 -9.78
C THR A 13 -0.14 -4.99 -9.28
N MET A 14 -0.73 -6.18 -9.40
CA MET A 14 -0.05 -7.45 -9.09
C MET A 14 1.25 -7.62 -9.90
N GLY A 15 1.24 -7.27 -11.19
CA GLY A 15 2.44 -7.32 -12.02
C GLY A 15 3.57 -6.45 -11.51
N VAL A 16 3.25 -5.23 -11.04
CA VAL A 16 4.24 -4.33 -10.43
C VAL A 16 4.76 -4.90 -9.11
N VAL A 17 3.86 -5.38 -8.25
CA VAL A 17 4.23 -5.99 -6.96
C VAL A 17 5.09 -7.22 -7.16
N PHE A 18 4.68 -8.14 -8.03
CA PHE A 18 5.43 -9.34 -8.37
C PHE A 18 6.86 -9.00 -8.80
N LYS A 19 7.00 -8.02 -9.71
CA LYS A 19 8.31 -7.56 -10.16
C LYS A 19 9.15 -6.99 -9.01
N GLU A 20 8.58 -6.16 -8.15
CA GLU A 20 9.32 -5.58 -6.99
C GLU A 20 9.79 -6.70 -6.03
N VAL A 21 8.98 -7.74 -5.80
CA VAL A 21 9.39 -8.91 -4.99
C VAL A 21 10.56 -9.63 -5.66
N ILE A 22 10.42 -9.98 -6.94
CA ILE A 22 11.45 -10.72 -7.68
C ILE A 22 12.78 -9.95 -7.75
N ASP A 23 12.72 -8.68 -8.14
CA ASP A 23 13.93 -7.85 -8.30
C ASP A 23 14.72 -7.69 -6.98
N ARG A 24 14.03 -7.77 -5.84
CA ARG A 24 14.66 -7.61 -4.52
C ARG A 24 15.13 -8.92 -3.89
N LEU A 25 14.43 -10.03 -4.14
CA LEU A 25 14.74 -11.31 -3.49
C LEU A 25 15.67 -12.22 -4.31
N ARG A 26 15.55 -12.22 -5.65
CA ARG A 26 16.30 -13.14 -6.51
C ARG A 26 17.82 -13.14 -6.30
N VAL A 27 18.36 -11.99 -5.90
CA VAL A 27 19.81 -11.81 -5.68
C VAL A 27 20.17 -11.94 -4.20
N ARG A 28 19.23 -11.67 -3.28
CA ARG A 28 19.56 -11.51 -1.86
C ARG A 28 19.18 -12.68 -0.98
N LYS A 29 18.08 -13.41 -1.29
CA LYS A 29 17.57 -14.46 -0.39
C LYS A 29 16.61 -15.42 -1.11
N PRO A 30 17.10 -16.52 -1.71
CA PRO A 30 16.23 -17.50 -2.36
C PRO A 30 15.28 -18.19 -1.37
N ASP A 31 15.65 -18.30 -0.08
CA ASP A 31 14.85 -18.93 0.99
C ASP A 31 13.98 -17.94 1.78
N ALA A 32 13.72 -16.76 1.22
CA ALA A 32 12.93 -15.74 1.89
C ALA A 32 11.50 -16.24 2.23
N GLU A 33 11.07 -15.95 3.45
CA GLU A 33 9.68 -16.16 3.86
C GLU A 33 8.84 -14.92 3.54
N ILE A 34 7.84 -15.12 2.72
CA ILE A 34 6.94 -14.07 2.23
C ILE A 34 5.57 -14.25 2.88
N LEU A 35 4.97 -13.16 3.35
CA LEU A 35 3.55 -13.09 3.70
C LEU A 35 2.80 -12.31 2.64
N ASP A 36 1.66 -12.83 2.18
CA ASP A 36 0.68 -12.14 1.34
C ASP A 36 -0.60 -11.92 2.16
N ILE A 37 -0.95 -10.66 2.50
CA ILE A 37 -2.10 -10.29 3.34
C ILE A 37 -2.71 -8.94 2.91
N PRO A 38 -4.00 -8.86 2.55
CA PRO A 38 -4.92 -9.98 2.30
C PRO A 38 -4.54 -10.72 1.01
N ALA A 39 -4.58 -12.04 1.03
CA ALA A 39 -4.20 -12.87 -0.12
C ALA A 39 -5.26 -12.89 -1.23
N GLY A 40 -6.49 -12.52 -0.90
CA GLY A 40 -7.61 -12.50 -1.84
C GLY A 40 -7.85 -13.88 -2.46
N ALA A 41 -7.69 -14.00 -3.77
CA ALA A 41 -7.79 -15.28 -4.49
C ALA A 41 -6.44 -16.07 -4.56
N GLY A 42 -5.38 -15.60 -3.90
CA GLY A 42 -4.07 -16.27 -3.84
C GLY A 42 -3.21 -16.17 -5.11
N ARG A 43 -3.60 -15.38 -6.08
CA ARG A 43 -2.93 -15.34 -7.41
C ARG A 43 -1.50 -14.82 -7.38
N LEU A 44 -1.21 -13.85 -6.52
CA LEU A 44 0.16 -13.37 -6.33
C LEU A 44 0.99 -14.45 -5.67
N SER A 45 0.46 -15.05 -4.61
CA SER A 45 1.09 -16.13 -3.87
C SER A 45 1.42 -17.34 -4.75
N ASP A 46 0.45 -17.78 -5.57
CA ASP A 46 0.66 -18.90 -6.49
C ASP A 46 1.80 -18.60 -7.48
N LYS A 47 1.83 -17.41 -8.07
CA LYS A 47 2.93 -16.98 -8.95
C LYS A 47 4.29 -16.89 -8.27
N LEU A 48 4.32 -16.45 -7.01
CA LEU A 48 5.56 -16.40 -6.24
C LEU A 48 6.04 -17.83 -5.89
N ARG A 49 5.12 -18.73 -5.55
CA ARG A 49 5.43 -20.16 -5.31
C ARG A 49 5.95 -20.84 -6.57
N GLU A 50 5.40 -20.54 -7.75
CA GLU A 50 5.94 -21.00 -9.05
C GLU A 50 7.40 -20.58 -9.29
N GLN A 51 7.85 -19.48 -8.65
CA GLN A 51 9.25 -19.04 -8.69
C GLN A 51 10.13 -19.67 -7.59
N GLY A 52 9.56 -20.57 -6.79
CA GLY A 52 10.28 -21.29 -5.73
C GLY A 52 10.28 -20.57 -4.36
N PHE A 53 9.55 -19.48 -4.17
CA PHE A 53 9.47 -18.79 -2.88
C PHE A 53 8.54 -19.50 -1.89
N ARG A 54 8.86 -19.39 -0.60
CA ARG A 54 7.96 -19.80 0.48
C ARG A 54 6.97 -18.69 0.77
N VAL A 55 5.69 -18.92 0.50
CA VAL A 55 4.64 -17.90 0.68
C VAL A 55 3.58 -18.41 1.64
N VAL A 56 3.37 -17.66 2.70
CA VAL A 56 2.22 -17.79 3.61
C VAL A 56 1.12 -16.87 3.10
N CYS A 57 -0.07 -17.42 2.89
CA CYS A 57 -1.25 -16.67 2.51
C CYS A 57 -2.11 -16.43 3.74
N ALA A 58 -2.53 -15.18 3.96
CA ALA A 58 -3.40 -14.84 5.07
C ALA A 58 -4.58 -13.98 4.60
N ASP A 59 -5.76 -14.31 5.07
CA ASP A 59 -6.98 -13.57 4.72
C ASP A 59 -8.07 -13.82 5.79
N ILE A 60 -9.14 -13.04 5.78
CA ILE A 60 -10.36 -13.36 6.55
C ILE A 60 -11.26 -14.35 5.82
N ASN A 61 -11.04 -14.58 4.52
CA ASN A 61 -11.80 -15.57 3.76
C ASN A 61 -11.25 -16.99 3.96
N ASP A 62 -12.12 -17.96 3.82
CA ASP A 62 -11.86 -19.39 3.95
C ASP A 62 -11.91 -20.12 2.60
N SER A 63 -11.66 -19.40 1.51
CA SER A 63 -11.80 -19.93 0.15
C SER A 63 -10.74 -20.98 -0.22
N ARG A 64 -9.66 -21.07 0.56
CA ARG A 64 -8.57 -22.02 0.34
C ARG A 64 -8.09 -22.60 1.68
N ASP A 65 -7.86 -23.91 1.70
CA ASP A 65 -7.42 -24.64 2.90
C ASP A 65 -6.00 -24.26 3.38
N ASP A 66 -5.18 -23.67 2.48
CA ASP A 66 -3.82 -23.24 2.79
C ASP A 66 -3.74 -21.82 3.36
N TYR A 67 -4.88 -21.16 3.62
CA TYR A 67 -4.92 -19.83 4.20
C TYR A 67 -4.85 -19.84 5.72
N VAL A 68 -4.02 -18.93 6.25
CA VAL A 68 -4.05 -18.59 7.66
C VAL A 68 -5.15 -17.54 7.86
N PHE A 69 -6.12 -17.82 8.71
CA PHE A 69 -7.14 -16.84 9.06
C PHE A 69 -6.50 -15.62 9.76
N ALA A 70 -6.69 -14.43 9.20
CA ALA A 70 -6.14 -13.20 9.75
C ALA A 70 -7.07 -12.00 9.49
N ASP A 71 -7.55 -11.39 10.57
CA ASP A 71 -8.30 -10.15 10.53
C ASP A 71 -7.34 -8.97 10.68
N MET A 72 -7.22 -8.15 9.63
CA MET A 72 -6.34 -6.97 9.61
C MET A 72 -6.72 -5.89 10.63
N ASN A 73 -7.92 -5.93 11.21
CA ASN A 73 -8.33 -5.03 12.29
C ASN A 73 -7.88 -5.53 13.68
N LYS A 74 -7.28 -6.73 13.76
CA LYS A 74 -6.84 -7.38 15.01
C LYS A 74 -5.34 -7.64 15.00
N LYS A 75 -4.83 -8.17 16.11
CA LYS A 75 -3.46 -8.68 16.18
C LYS A 75 -3.32 -9.87 15.23
N LEU A 76 -2.31 -9.80 14.36
CA LEU A 76 -2.04 -10.87 13.40
C LEU A 76 -1.43 -12.11 14.09
N PRO A 77 -1.82 -13.33 13.66
CA PRO A 77 -1.41 -14.60 14.28
C PRO A 77 0.01 -15.01 13.88
N PHE A 78 0.93 -14.08 13.82
CA PHE A 78 2.31 -14.29 13.43
C PHE A 78 3.28 -13.79 14.50
N ALA A 79 4.45 -14.45 14.59
CA ALA A 79 5.50 -14.06 15.51
C ALA A 79 6.18 -12.74 15.09
N ASP A 80 6.83 -12.10 16.04
CA ASP A 80 7.66 -10.92 15.78
C ASP A 80 8.81 -11.29 14.83
N ALA A 81 9.11 -10.41 13.87
CA ALA A 81 10.20 -10.57 12.93
C ALA A 81 10.18 -11.93 12.20
N GLN A 82 9.02 -12.43 11.84
CA GLN A 82 8.86 -13.72 11.17
C GLN A 82 9.20 -13.67 9.68
N PHE A 83 8.80 -12.59 8.97
CA PHE A 83 8.87 -12.55 7.51
C PHE A 83 9.99 -11.65 6.98
N ASP A 84 10.62 -12.09 5.91
CA ASP A 84 11.58 -11.29 5.14
C ASP A 84 10.87 -10.28 4.25
N VAL A 85 9.72 -10.66 3.72
CA VAL A 85 8.87 -9.80 2.88
C VAL A 85 7.43 -9.91 3.33
N VAL A 86 6.78 -8.78 3.51
CA VAL A 86 5.34 -8.70 3.72
C VAL A 86 4.72 -7.94 2.57
N VAL A 87 3.78 -8.55 1.88
CA VAL A 87 3.01 -7.92 0.81
C VAL A 87 1.60 -7.67 1.31
N SER A 88 1.14 -6.43 1.18
CA SER A 88 -0.25 -6.06 1.48
C SER A 88 -0.84 -5.31 0.29
N MET A 89 -1.71 -6.00 -0.47
CA MET A 89 -2.31 -5.44 -1.68
C MET A 89 -3.77 -5.09 -1.48
N GLU A 90 -4.10 -3.81 -1.77
CA GLU A 90 -5.50 -3.32 -1.79
C GLU A 90 -6.29 -3.79 -0.55
N GLY A 91 -5.71 -3.62 0.65
CA GLY A 91 -6.30 -4.07 1.91
C GLY A 91 -6.47 -2.94 2.93
N ILE A 92 -5.49 -2.04 3.01
CA ILE A 92 -5.47 -0.99 4.05
C ILE A 92 -6.65 -0.01 3.94
N GLU A 93 -7.21 0.16 2.77
CA GLU A 93 -8.39 1.01 2.52
C GLU A 93 -9.71 0.43 3.03
N HIS A 94 -9.76 -0.88 3.33
CA HIS A 94 -10.95 -1.57 3.82
C HIS A 94 -11.04 -1.64 5.34
N ILE A 95 -9.99 -1.22 6.06
CA ILE A 95 -9.91 -1.36 7.52
C ILE A 95 -10.07 -0.03 8.22
N VAL A 96 -10.69 -0.06 9.39
CA VAL A 96 -10.93 1.13 10.21
C VAL A 96 -9.64 1.57 10.92
N ASN A 97 -8.93 0.62 11.52
CA ASN A 97 -7.72 0.89 12.32
C ASN A 97 -6.43 0.61 11.55
N TYR A 98 -6.21 1.36 10.46
CA TYR A 98 -5.01 1.20 9.64
C TYR A 98 -3.69 1.42 10.44
N GLN A 99 -3.72 2.18 11.53
CA GLN A 99 -2.52 2.42 12.35
C GLN A 99 -2.08 1.15 13.06
N SER A 100 -3.02 0.42 13.68
CA SER A 100 -2.74 -0.87 14.29
C SER A 100 -2.24 -1.88 13.26
N PHE A 101 -2.82 -1.87 12.07
CA PHE A 101 -2.37 -2.76 11.00
C PHE A 101 -0.92 -2.45 10.55
N ILE A 102 -0.56 -1.18 10.37
CA ILE A 102 0.83 -0.77 10.09
C ILE A 102 1.78 -1.21 11.21
N THR A 103 1.36 -1.10 12.46
CA THR A 103 2.13 -1.58 13.61
C THR A 103 2.37 -3.08 13.54
N GLU A 104 1.33 -3.85 13.23
CA GLU A 104 1.43 -5.30 13.08
C GLU A 104 2.32 -5.71 11.89
N LEU A 105 2.13 -5.10 10.71
CA LEU A 105 3.02 -5.31 9.55
C LEU A 105 4.48 -5.03 9.93
N SER A 106 4.70 -3.95 10.67
CA SER A 106 6.04 -3.59 11.13
C SER A 106 6.60 -4.59 12.14
N ARG A 107 5.76 -5.10 13.06
CA ARG A 107 6.15 -6.09 14.08
C ARG A 107 6.60 -7.41 13.45
N ILE A 108 5.80 -7.94 12.53
CA ILE A 108 6.05 -9.25 11.91
C ILE A 108 7.16 -9.26 10.87
N THR A 109 7.55 -8.07 10.38
CA THR A 109 8.66 -7.96 9.41
C THR A 109 10.01 -8.00 10.12
N ARG A 110 10.95 -8.79 9.61
CA ARG A 110 12.34 -8.88 10.09
C ARG A 110 13.08 -7.55 9.96
N ARG A 111 14.13 -7.35 10.74
CA ARG A 111 15.10 -6.28 10.48
C ARG A 111 15.78 -6.52 9.13
N GLY A 112 15.95 -5.49 8.33
CA GLY A 112 16.40 -5.60 6.95
C GLY A 112 15.35 -6.20 5.99
N GLY A 113 14.17 -6.56 6.49
CA GLY A 113 13.04 -7.01 5.68
C GLY A 113 12.30 -5.86 5.01
N ILE A 114 11.42 -6.19 4.08
CA ILE A 114 10.67 -5.21 3.29
C ILE A 114 9.16 -5.42 3.43
N ILE A 115 8.44 -4.30 3.36
CA ILE A 115 6.97 -4.29 3.23
C ILE A 115 6.63 -3.67 1.89
N ILE A 116 5.82 -4.36 1.10
CA ILE A 116 5.26 -3.86 -0.16
C ILE A 116 3.77 -3.63 0.07
N LEU A 117 3.35 -2.38 0.06
CA LEU A 117 1.95 -2.01 0.31
C LEU A 117 1.37 -1.31 -0.92
N THR A 118 0.16 -1.72 -1.31
CA THR A 118 -0.59 -1.03 -2.36
C THR A 118 -1.91 -0.48 -1.84
N THR A 119 -2.35 0.63 -2.42
CA THR A 119 -3.63 1.25 -2.11
C THR A 119 -4.06 2.17 -3.25
N PRO A 120 -5.37 2.49 -3.39
CA PRO A 120 -5.83 3.52 -4.30
C PRO A 120 -5.15 4.86 -4.03
N ASN A 121 -4.73 5.52 -5.10
CA ASN A 121 -4.03 6.79 -5.00
C ASN A 121 -5.00 7.97 -5.03
N ILE A 122 -5.51 8.36 -3.87
CA ILE A 122 -6.38 9.55 -3.76
C ILE A 122 -5.64 10.87 -4.06
N SER A 123 -4.31 10.85 -4.02
CA SER A 123 -3.48 12.03 -4.30
C SER A 123 -3.25 12.27 -5.79
N CYS A 124 -3.66 11.36 -6.68
CA CYS A 124 -3.50 11.56 -8.11
C CYS A 124 -4.42 12.69 -8.63
N PHE A 125 -3.99 13.36 -9.70
CA PHE A 125 -4.73 14.50 -10.27
C PHE A 125 -6.18 14.15 -10.60
N TYR A 126 -6.41 12.98 -11.16
CA TYR A 126 -7.77 12.57 -11.50
C TYR A 126 -8.66 12.46 -10.24
N SER A 127 -8.15 11.89 -9.15
CA SER A 127 -8.90 11.78 -7.89
C SER A 127 -9.19 13.16 -7.27
N ARG A 128 -8.20 14.08 -7.32
CA ARG A 128 -8.41 15.47 -6.87
C ARG A 128 -9.49 16.18 -7.68
N LEU A 129 -9.48 16.00 -9.01
CA LEU A 129 -10.50 16.58 -9.89
C LEU A 129 -11.89 16.01 -9.56
N MET A 130 -11.99 14.69 -9.39
CA MET A 130 -13.24 14.05 -8.95
C MET A 130 -13.74 14.62 -7.63
N PHE A 131 -12.85 14.80 -6.66
CA PHE A 131 -13.22 15.37 -5.36
C PHE A 131 -13.79 16.79 -5.49
N VAL A 132 -13.19 17.63 -6.32
CA VAL A 132 -13.68 19.00 -6.56
C VAL A 132 -15.10 19.01 -7.13
N PHE A 133 -15.45 18.09 -8.03
CA PHE A 133 -16.74 18.06 -8.69
C PHE A 133 -17.81 17.24 -7.95
N THR A 134 -17.41 16.26 -7.14
CA THR A 134 -18.37 15.28 -6.58
C THR A 134 -18.30 15.15 -5.06
N GLY A 135 -17.29 15.74 -4.41
CA GLY A 135 -17.03 15.54 -2.98
C GLY A 135 -16.49 14.15 -2.64
N ASN A 136 -16.25 13.27 -3.63
CA ASN A 136 -15.74 11.92 -3.41
C ASN A 136 -14.41 11.70 -4.11
N PHE A 137 -13.51 10.99 -3.43
CA PHE A 137 -12.27 10.54 -4.07
C PHE A 137 -12.55 9.39 -5.05
N PHE A 138 -11.76 9.33 -6.12
CA PHE A 138 -11.81 8.23 -7.06
C PHE A 138 -11.56 6.90 -6.35
N GLN A 139 -12.41 5.91 -6.58
CA GLN A 139 -12.45 4.60 -5.94
C GLN A 139 -12.99 4.58 -4.49
N PHE A 140 -13.41 5.72 -3.92
CA PHE A 140 -14.01 5.79 -2.58
C PHE A 140 -15.49 6.20 -2.70
N TRP A 141 -16.27 5.37 -3.38
CA TRP A 141 -17.73 5.51 -3.44
C TRP A 141 -18.35 4.75 -2.28
N PRO A 142 -19.46 5.24 -1.74
CA PRO A 142 -20.20 4.49 -0.73
C PRO A 142 -20.54 3.09 -1.25
N ALA A 143 -19.89 2.08 -0.70
CA ALA A 143 -20.18 0.68 -0.94
C ALA A 143 -20.50 0.06 0.41
N GLN A 144 -21.63 -0.61 0.50
CA GLN A 144 -22.08 -1.25 1.71
C GLN A 144 -22.61 -2.63 1.35
N GLY A 145 -22.23 -3.62 2.13
CA GLY A 145 -22.69 -4.97 1.95
C GLY A 145 -22.38 -5.83 3.17
N PHE A 146 -22.99 -6.98 3.23
CA PHE A 146 -22.67 -7.99 4.21
C PHE A 146 -21.91 -9.12 3.53
N ILE A 147 -20.83 -9.55 4.13
CA ILE A 147 -20.10 -10.76 3.75
C ILE A 147 -20.19 -11.77 4.87
N ASN A 148 -20.41 -13.02 4.50
CA ASN A 148 -20.42 -14.12 5.45
C ASN A 148 -19.00 -14.69 5.58
N VAL A 149 -18.45 -14.62 6.78
CA VAL A 149 -17.14 -15.20 7.12
C VAL A 149 -17.35 -16.12 8.31
N ASN A 150 -17.00 -17.39 8.18
CA ASN A 150 -17.14 -18.38 9.24
C ASN A 150 -18.56 -18.41 9.88
N ARG A 151 -19.60 -18.25 9.05
CA ARG A 151 -21.03 -18.19 9.45
C ARG A 151 -21.44 -16.91 10.21
N GLU A 152 -20.56 -15.94 10.33
CA GLU A 152 -20.88 -14.63 10.86
C GLU A 152 -21.04 -13.63 9.71
N GLU A 153 -22.07 -12.79 9.77
CA GLU A 153 -22.21 -11.67 8.85
C GLU A 153 -21.27 -10.55 9.27
N ILE A 154 -20.32 -10.21 8.39
CA ILE A 154 -19.43 -9.07 8.57
C ILE A 154 -19.86 -7.98 7.61
N PHE A 155 -20.02 -6.77 8.12
CA PHE A 155 -20.36 -5.63 7.29
C PHE A 155 -19.15 -5.22 6.45
N ASP A 156 -19.30 -5.26 5.11
CA ASP A 156 -18.29 -4.74 4.18
C ASP A 156 -18.57 -3.27 3.89
N PHE A 157 -17.74 -2.41 4.42
CA PHE A 157 -17.82 -0.97 4.19
C PHE A 157 -17.26 -0.56 2.82
N GLY A 158 -16.63 -1.46 2.08
CA GLY A 158 -15.91 -1.14 0.85
C GLY A 158 -14.64 -0.31 1.14
N HIS A 159 -14.30 0.62 0.27
CA HIS A 159 -13.16 1.52 0.48
C HIS A 159 -13.55 2.66 1.44
N ILE A 160 -13.38 2.45 2.74
CA ILE A 160 -13.81 3.40 3.78
C ILE A 160 -12.69 4.35 4.24
N THR A 161 -11.43 3.96 4.05
CA THR A 161 -10.29 4.68 4.61
C THR A 161 -9.44 5.33 3.52
N PRO A 162 -9.79 6.56 3.08
CA PRO A 162 -9.02 7.28 2.08
C PRO A 162 -7.70 7.79 2.69
N LEU A 163 -6.59 7.15 2.34
CA LEU A 163 -5.27 7.46 2.87
C LEU A 163 -4.38 8.13 1.82
N ILE A 164 -3.80 9.28 2.19
CA ILE A 164 -2.69 9.82 1.42
C ILE A 164 -1.40 9.06 1.77
N TRP A 165 -0.56 8.82 0.77
CA TRP A 165 0.67 8.04 0.95
C TRP A 165 1.62 8.63 2.00
N GLN A 166 1.65 9.96 2.18
CA GLN A 166 2.46 10.63 3.20
C GLN A 166 2.05 10.20 4.62
N LYS A 167 0.75 10.00 4.85
CA LYS A 167 0.22 9.55 6.13
C LYS A 167 0.61 8.10 6.42
N ILE A 168 0.55 7.24 5.40
CA ILE A 168 1.01 5.85 5.47
C ILE A 168 2.52 5.83 5.80
N TYR A 169 3.32 6.62 5.07
CA TYR A 169 4.76 6.71 5.31
C TYR A 169 5.09 7.24 6.70
N PHE A 170 4.35 8.24 7.20
CA PHE A 170 4.54 8.75 8.55
C PHE A 170 4.46 7.64 9.60
N HIS A 171 3.45 6.77 9.52
CA HIS A 171 3.30 5.67 10.47
C HIS A 171 4.40 4.61 10.32
N PHE A 172 4.76 4.23 9.11
CA PHE A 172 5.87 3.31 8.89
C PHE A 172 7.22 3.89 9.37
N ALA A 173 7.46 5.18 9.13
CA ALA A 173 8.68 5.85 9.59
C ALA A 173 8.77 5.87 11.12
N HIS A 174 7.63 6.01 11.83
CA HIS A 174 7.56 5.91 13.28
C HIS A 174 8.02 4.53 13.80
N HIS A 175 7.82 3.47 13.02
CA HIS A 175 8.28 2.11 13.31
C HIS A 175 9.66 1.78 12.71
N GLY A 176 10.43 2.79 12.29
CA GLY A 176 11.79 2.61 11.78
C GLY A 176 11.88 2.09 10.34
N LEU A 177 10.79 2.18 9.57
CA LEU A 177 10.81 1.82 8.16
C LEU A 177 11.00 3.05 7.27
N THR A 178 11.77 2.89 6.20
CA THR A 178 12.04 3.95 5.21
C THR A 178 11.38 3.61 3.89
N LEU A 179 10.69 4.57 3.27
CA LEU A 179 10.15 4.41 1.92
C LEU A 179 11.29 4.47 0.90
N VAL A 180 11.62 3.33 0.31
CA VAL A 180 12.75 3.18 -0.62
C VAL A 180 12.33 3.21 -2.09
N ALA A 181 11.09 2.84 -2.40
CA ALA A 181 10.56 2.93 -3.75
C ALA A 181 9.06 3.25 -3.75
N MET A 182 8.64 3.97 -4.78
CA MET A 182 7.24 4.20 -5.11
C MET A 182 7.05 3.95 -6.60
N ARG A 183 6.11 3.07 -6.93
CA ARG A 183 5.73 2.73 -8.29
C ARG A 183 4.25 3.01 -8.50
N GLY A 184 3.87 3.18 -9.73
CA GLY A 184 2.48 3.27 -10.12
C GLY A 184 2.10 2.15 -11.07
N ASN A 185 0.84 1.79 -11.07
CA ASN A 185 0.29 0.97 -12.11
C ASN A 185 0.01 1.80 -13.38
N LYS A 186 -1.15 1.67 -14.00
CA LYS A 186 -1.51 2.46 -15.21
C LYS A 186 -1.79 3.93 -14.91
N ILE A 187 -1.26 4.80 -15.76
CA ILE A 187 -1.76 6.18 -15.89
C ILE A 187 -3.02 6.13 -16.76
N LYS A 188 -4.17 6.34 -16.14
CA LYS A 188 -5.43 6.42 -16.87
C LYS A 188 -5.71 7.87 -17.33
N ARG A 189 -6.47 8.00 -18.43
CA ARG A 189 -6.98 9.27 -18.93
C ARG A 189 -5.89 10.30 -19.27
N LYS A 190 -4.87 9.85 -19.98
CA LYS A 190 -3.78 10.70 -20.46
C LYS A 190 -4.28 11.93 -21.24
N ILE A 191 -5.45 11.85 -21.84
CA ILE A 191 -6.09 12.97 -22.54
C ILE A 191 -6.38 14.18 -21.64
N LEU A 192 -6.44 13.99 -20.32
CA LEU A 192 -6.62 15.07 -19.35
C LEU A 192 -5.29 15.76 -18.94
N PHE A 193 -4.14 15.31 -19.47
CA PHE A 193 -2.84 15.90 -19.14
C PHE A 193 -2.78 17.43 -19.34
N PRO A 194 -3.29 17.99 -20.45
CA PRO A 194 -3.28 19.44 -20.63
C PRO A 194 -4.01 20.20 -19.51
N LEU A 195 -5.09 19.61 -18.99
CA LEU A 195 -5.86 20.22 -17.89
C LEU A 195 -5.07 20.28 -16.58
N TYR A 196 -4.10 19.39 -16.39
CA TYR A 196 -3.29 19.34 -15.16
C TYR A 196 -2.10 20.32 -15.18
N ILE A 197 -1.67 20.81 -16.36
CA ILE A 197 -0.50 21.67 -16.52
C ILE A 197 -0.59 22.94 -15.65
N PRO A 198 -1.70 23.72 -15.65
CA PRO A 198 -1.79 24.92 -14.81
C PRO A 198 -1.64 24.61 -13.31
N PHE A 199 -2.22 23.50 -12.86
CA PHE A 199 -2.12 23.07 -11.46
C PHE A 199 -0.71 22.63 -11.09
N LEU A 200 0.03 22.04 -12.04
CA LEU A 200 1.45 21.69 -11.85
C LEU A 200 2.32 22.93 -11.72
N ILE A 201 2.12 23.90 -12.60
CA ILE A 201 2.90 25.16 -12.61
C ILE A 201 2.76 25.91 -11.28
N ILE A 202 1.56 25.94 -10.71
CA ILE A 202 1.29 26.64 -9.45
C ILE A 202 1.59 25.74 -8.24
N GLY A 203 1.15 24.48 -8.29
CA GLY A 203 1.18 23.58 -7.14
C GLY A 203 2.57 23.06 -6.80
N LEU A 204 3.43 22.77 -7.79
CA LEU A 204 4.78 22.26 -7.53
C LEU A 204 5.66 23.28 -6.79
N PRO A 205 5.75 24.56 -7.21
CA PRO A 205 6.49 25.58 -6.47
C PRO A 205 5.93 25.79 -5.06
N TRP A 206 4.61 25.74 -4.91
CA TRP A 206 3.96 25.88 -3.60
C TRP A 206 4.32 24.72 -2.65
N ILE A 207 4.29 23.49 -3.12
CA ILE A 207 4.70 22.32 -2.32
C ILE A 207 6.18 22.45 -1.94
N ALA A 208 7.06 22.81 -2.89
CA ALA A 208 8.48 23.01 -2.63
C ALA A 208 8.73 24.08 -1.55
N TYR A 209 8.04 25.21 -1.66
CA TYR A 209 8.08 26.28 -0.66
C TYR A 209 7.64 25.80 0.72
N ARG A 210 6.47 25.13 0.81
CA ARG A 210 5.93 24.61 2.08
C ARG A 210 6.85 23.59 2.72
N LEU A 211 7.40 22.65 1.96
CA LEU A 211 8.34 21.64 2.48
C LEU A 211 9.62 22.29 3.01
N ARG A 212 10.17 23.29 2.28
CA ARG A 212 11.34 24.06 2.74
C ARG A 212 11.05 24.84 4.03
N TYR A 213 9.88 25.47 4.10
CA TYR A 213 9.46 26.23 5.30
C TYR A 213 9.31 25.31 6.51
N THR A 214 8.64 24.16 6.35
CA THR A 214 8.46 23.18 7.42
C THR A 214 9.81 22.63 7.90
N ARG A 215 10.72 22.33 6.96
CA ARG A 215 12.08 21.86 7.29
C ARG A 215 12.86 22.87 8.13
N LYS A 216 12.72 24.18 7.85
CA LYS A 216 13.37 25.23 8.65
C LYS A 216 12.86 25.31 10.09
N GLY A 217 11.57 25.05 10.31
CA GLY A 217 10.94 25.06 11.64
C GLY A 217 11.34 23.87 12.53
N VAL A 218 11.84 22.79 11.95
CA VAL A 218 12.11 21.50 12.64
C VAL A 218 13.60 21.18 12.75
N LYS A 219 14.48 22.19 12.73
CA LYS A 219 15.95 22.03 12.66
C LYS A 219 16.59 21.17 13.75
N ASN A 220 15.89 20.84 14.83
CA ASN A 220 16.49 20.19 16.02
C ASN A 220 16.29 18.68 16.14
N LEU A 221 15.72 17.99 15.14
CA LEU A 221 15.49 16.54 15.16
C LEU A 221 16.23 15.88 14.01
N LEU A 222 17.44 15.40 14.29
CA LEU A 222 18.37 14.75 13.32
C LEU A 222 17.74 13.59 12.52
N THR A 223 16.76 12.91 13.07
CA THR A 223 16.02 11.79 12.41
C THR A 223 14.97 12.25 11.41
N GLN A 224 14.61 13.54 11.38
CA GLN A 224 13.56 14.04 10.48
C GLN A 224 14.07 14.48 9.11
N THR A 225 15.38 14.70 8.95
CA THR A 225 15.94 15.14 7.67
C THR A 225 15.67 14.13 6.56
N ASP A 226 15.89 12.85 6.81
CA ASP A 226 15.65 11.76 5.85
C ASP A 226 14.16 11.61 5.52
N TYR A 227 13.28 11.80 6.51
CA TYR A 227 11.85 11.75 6.32
C TYR A 227 11.37 12.83 5.35
N TYR A 228 11.76 14.10 5.57
CA TYR A 228 11.36 15.19 4.68
C TYR A 228 11.97 15.10 3.29
N GLN A 229 13.22 14.63 3.16
CA GLN A 229 13.82 14.38 1.86
C GLN A 229 13.06 13.32 1.07
N THR A 230 12.63 12.26 1.73
CA THR A 230 11.82 11.20 1.13
C THR A 230 10.45 11.74 0.70
N ILE A 231 9.78 12.55 1.54
CA ILE A 231 8.52 13.21 1.18
C ILE A 231 8.72 14.09 -0.06
N GLU A 232 9.76 14.91 -0.09
CA GLU A 232 10.06 15.79 -1.23
C GLU A 232 10.28 14.98 -2.52
N LYS A 233 11.16 13.98 -2.45
CA LYS A 233 11.49 13.08 -3.57
C LYS A 233 10.24 12.44 -4.21
N PHE A 234 9.37 11.88 -3.39
CA PHE A 234 8.23 11.13 -3.90
C PHE A 234 7.01 11.99 -4.21
N SER A 235 6.86 13.17 -3.61
CA SER A 235 5.76 14.10 -3.92
C SER A 235 5.74 14.55 -5.39
N TYR A 236 6.91 14.58 -6.02
CA TYR A 236 7.05 14.95 -7.45
C TYR A 236 7.12 13.74 -8.38
N SER A 237 6.97 12.53 -7.86
CA SER A 237 7.03 11.34 -8.71
C SER A 237 5.80 11.24 -9.62
N LEU A 238 6.01 10.79 -10.86
CA LEU A 238 4.89 10.50 -11.77
C LEU A 238 3.91 9.48 -11.19
N SER A 239 4.41 8.55 -10.37
CA SER A 239 3.60 7.56 -9.68
C SER A 239 2.63 8.22 -8.70
N ALA A 240 3.10 9.12 -7.84
CA ALA A 240 2.25 9.83 -6.89
C ALA A 240 1.22 10.74 -7.57
N MET A 241 1.61 11.39 -8.68
CA MET A 241 0.77 12.37 -9.34
C MET A 241 -0.29 11.79 -10.28
N PHE A 242 0.00 10.66 -10.94
CA PHE A 242 -0.80 10.21 -12.06
C PHE A 242 -1.30 8.77 -11.99
N SER A 243 -0.71 7.91 -11.15
CA SER A 243 -1.12 6.50 -11.09
C SER A 243 -2.44 6.33 -10.38
N ARG A 244 -3.24 5.36 -10.84
CA ARG A 244 -4.49 4.99 -10.20
C ARG A 244 -4.27 4.39 -8.80
N ASN A 245 -3.36 3.43 -8.71
CA ASN A 245 -2.92 2.82 -7.47
C ASN A 245 -1.42 3.06 -7.31
N ILE A 246 -0.97 3.18 -6.10
CA ILE A 246 0.45 3.27 -5.77
C ILE A 246 0.93 1.98 -5.13
N VAL A 247 2.13 1.59 -5.48
CA VAL A 247 2.89 0.51 -4.86
C VAL A 247 4.04 1.16 -4.11
N MET A 248 4.05 1.03 -2.81
CA MET A 248 5.06 1.58 -1.90
C MET A 248 5.91 0.45 -1.34
N VAL A 249 7.21 0.63 -1.36
CA VAL A 249 8.16 -0.34 -0.80
C VAL A 249 8.88 0.31 0.36
N PHE A 250 8.71 -0.28 1.53
CA PHE A 250 9.35 0.14 2.77
C PHE A 250 10.41 -0.88 3.17
N GLU A 251 11.54 -0.39 3.66
CA GLU A 251 12.62 -1.23 4.21
C GLU A 251 12.76 -0.95 5.70
N LYS A 252 12.75 -2.02 6.52
CA LYS A 252 12.93 -1.92 7.96
C LYS A 252 14.43 -1.79 8.26
N ARG A 253 14.81 -0.73 8.94
CA ARG A 253 16.22 -0.51 9.31
C ARG A 253 16.76 -1.68 10.13
N THR A 254 18.00 -2.04 9.87
CA THR A 254 18.76 -3.08 10.61
C THR A 254 19.00 -2.70 12.06
#